data_0be5f81bffeb95394de1c00afb490af9
#
_entry.id   0be5f81bffeb95394de1c00afb490af9
#
_cell.length_a   1.000
_cell.length_b   1.000
_cell.length_c   1.000
_cell.angle_alpha   90.00
_cell.angle_beta   90.00
_cell.angle_gamma   90.00
#
_symmetry.space_group_name_H-M   'P 1'
#
loop_
_entity.id
_entity.type
_entity.pdbx_description
1 polymer ?
#
loop_
_entity_poly.entity_id
_entity_poly.type
_entity_poly.pdbx_seq_one_letter_code
_entity_poly.pdbx_strand_id
1 'polypeptide(L)'
;RELARDKKEVVIIFDDLTRVTRTYDIVPSVLEELASAGIPDSRIQFICATGAHTAWDRAWLEKKLGREVLARFPVYNHNPFNKCTRVGTTSYGTPVYANGEVMKCDLKIAIGSVVPHPNSGFGGGGKIILPGICAMETIEHFHRKEFEFREKYPDKQLTGVGVFDENPLRLNIAEAAALVGLDIKIDCLLNMWGDTVAIFAGALKPAYEAAVSVAKAHYLTPKPETEDIVIANTYTKANESIMIGLNTAFKVANPKGGDVVLIANAPDGQVTHYLLGTCGKTTRSNIALAAKVPQNVDHVIIYSEYPDLAGRAYIEKSDKVLFMDNWGDVRRALEQFHPSGGRVAVLPAAEIQYCG
;
A
#
# COMPACT_ATOMS: atom_id res chain seq x y z
N ARG A 1 -11.50 -2.91 -26.02
CA ARG A 1 -12.03 -3.87 -27.03
C ARG A 1 -10.94 -4.30 -28.00
N GLU A 2 -10.23 -3.37 -28.66
CA GLU A 2 -9.22 -3.72 -29.66
C GLU A 2 -8.10 -4.61 -29.08
N LEU A 3 -7.58 -4.29 -27.90
CA LEU A 3 -6.56 -5.10 -27.20
C LEU A 3 -7.05 -6.48 -26.79
N ALA A 4 -8.36 -6.68 -26.61
CA ALA A 4 -8.95 -7.95 -26.24
C ALA A 4 -9.31 -8.83 -27.47
N ARG A 5 -9.29 -8.25 -28.68
CA ARG A 5 -9.60 -9.01 -29.89
C ARG A 5 -8.58 -10.14 -30.06
N ASP A 6 -9.07 -11.33 -30.34
CA ASP A 6 -8.27 -12.55 -30.56
C ASP A 6 -7.52 -13.08 -29.31
N LYS A 7 -7.71 -12.46 -28.13
CA LYS A 7 -7.15 -12.95 -26.87
C LYS A 7 -7.90 -14.19 -26.38
N LYS A 8 -7.18 -15.12 -25.76
CA LYS A 8 -7.72 -16.42 -25.34
C LYS A 8 -7.87 -16.55 -23.85
N GLU A 9 -6.94 -16.00 -23.09
CA GLU A 9 -6.90 -16.09 -21.63
C GLU A 9 -6.66 -14.70 -21.04
N VAL A 10 -7.57 -14.26 -20.20
CA VAL A 10 -7.55 -12.93 -19.56
C VAL A 10 -7.34 -13.06 -18.06
N VAL A 11 -6.44 -12.27 -17.52
CA VAL A 11 -6.34 -12.10 -16.06
C VAL A 11 -6.64 -10.66 -15.67
N ILE A 12 -7.51 -10.51 -14.67
CA ILE A 12 -7.74 -9.26 -13.97
C ILE A 12 -7.02 -9.33 -12.62
N ILE A 13 -5.95 -8.55 -12.49
CA ILE A 13 -5.14 -8.44 -11.29
C ILE A 13 -5.69 -7.28 -10.48
N PHE A 14 -5.98 -7.49 -9.20
CA PHE A 14 -6.52 -6.47 -8.33
C PHE A 14 -5.75 -6.40 -7.01
N ASP A 15 -5.72 -5.23 -6.38
CA ASP A 15 -5.05 -5.02 -5.11
C ASP A 15 -5.84 -5.64 -3.94
N ASP A 16 -5.13 -5.97 -2.87
CA ASP A 16 -5.70 -6.58 -1.68
C ASP A 16 -6.45 -5.56 -0.79
N LEU A 17 -6.97 -6.03 0.35
CA LEU A 17 -7.79 -5.22 1.25
C LEU A 17 -7.00 -4.19 2.08
N THR A 18 -5.67 -4.21 2.04
CA THR A 18 -4.86 -3.11 2.60
C THR A 18 -4.94 -1.86 1.72
N ARG A 19 -5.56 -1.99 0.54
CA ARG A 19 -5.87 -0.87 -0.38
C ARG A 19 -7.38 -0.73 -0.47
N VAL A 20 -7.85 0.50 -0.31
CA VAL A 20 -9.30 0.80 -0.31
C VAL A 20 -9.90 1.01 -1.70
N THR A 21 -9.19 0.57 -2.75
CA THR A 21 -9.74 0.56 -4.11
C THR A 21 -11.06 -0.16 -4.14
N ARG A 22 -12.12 0.52 -4.54
CA ARG A 22 -13.45 -0.08 -4.75
C ARG A 22 -13.48 -0.82 -6.08
N THR A 23 -12.79 -1.95 -6.13
CA THR A 23 -12.65 -2.75 -7.36
C THR A 23 -14.01 -3.19 -7.91
N TYR A 24 -15.00 -3.43 -7.02
CA TYR A 24 -16.37 -3.77 -7.38
C TYR A 24 -17.08 -2.68 -8.21
N ASP A 25 -16.67 -1.42 -8.13
CA ASP A 25 -17.25 -0.34 -8.95
C ASP A 25 -16.63 -0.29 -10.36
N ILE A 26 -15.41 -0.82 -10.53
CA ILE A 26 -14.64 -0.75 -11.78
C ILE A 26 -14.82 -2.01 -12.61
N VAL A 27 -14.83 -3.18 -11.98
CA VAL A 27 -14.88 -4.48 -12.64
C VAL A 27 -16.07 -4.65 -13.59
N PRO A 28 -17.31 -4.20 -13.28
CA PRO A 28 -18.44 -4.35 -14.21
C PRO A 28 -18.17 -3.76 -15.59
N SER A 29 -17.61 -2.54 -15.65
CA SER A 29 -17.26 -1.90 -16.93
C SER A 29 -16.16 -2.63 -17.69
N VAL A 30 -15.16 -3.19 -16.97
CA VAL A 30 -14.11 -4.01 -17.60
C VAL A 30 -14.69 -5.29 -18.19
N LEU A 31 -15.59 -5.96 -17.46
CA LEU A 31 -16.25 -7.20 -17.94
C LEU A 31 -17.17 -6.93 -19.14
N GLU A 32 -17.86 -5.80 -19.16
CA GLU A 32 -18.68 -5.37 -20.30
C GLU A 32 -17.83 -5.16 -21.56
N GLU A 33 -16.68 -4.53 -21.44
CA GLU A 33 -15.75 -4.33 -22.55
C GLU A 33 -15.14 -5.64 -23.05
N LEU A 34 -14.83 -6.59 -22.15
CA LEU A 34 -14.35 -7.92 -22.50
C LEU A 34 -15.45 -8.75 -23.21
N ALA A 35 -16.66 -8.74 -22.69
CA ALA A 35 -17.82 -9.40 -23.32
C ALA A 35 -18.11 -8.82 -24.72
N SER A 36 -18.04 -7.49 -24.87
CA SER A 36 -18.20 -6.80 -26.16
C SER A 36 -17.07 -7.13 -27.16
N ALA A 37 -15.91 -7.55 -26.67
CA ALA A 37 -14.80 -8.05 -27.49
C ALA A 37 -14.93 -9.56 -27.83
N GLY A 38 -15.96 -10.24 -27.33
CA GLY A 38 -16.21 -11.66 -27.54
C GLY A 38 -15.47 -12.60 -26.60
N ILE A 39 -14.92 -12.10 -25.49
CA ILE A 39 -14.25 -12.92 -24.47
C ILE A 39 -15.32 -13.56 -23.56
N PRO A 40 -15.45 -14.90 -23.52
CA PRO A 40 -16.41 -15.55 -22.62
C PRO A 40 -15.88 -15.59 -21.18
N ASP A 41 -16.79 -15.62 -20.21
CA ASP A 41 -16.48 -15.70 -18.77
C ASP A 41 -15.49 -16.82 -18.42
N SER A 42 -15.58 -17.96 -19.10
CA SER A 42 -14.71 -19.13 -18.89
C SER A 42 -13.23 -18.88 -19.24
N ARG A 43 -12.91 -17.75 -19.86
CA ARG A 43 -11.55 -17.33 -20.24
C ARG A 43 -11.01 -16.20 -19.34
N ILE A 44 -11.78 -15.81 -18.33
CA ILE A 44 -11.42 -14.72 -17.43
C ILE A 44 -11.16 -15.28 -16.04
N GLN A 45 -10.06 -14.90 -15.43
CA GLN A 45 -9.73 -15.18 -14.03
C GLN A 45 -9.27 -13.93 -13.30
N PHE A 46 -9.42 -13.95 -11.97
CA PHE A 46 -9.01 -12.86 -11.09
C PHE A 46 -7.90 -13.31 -10.16
N ILE A 47 -6.89 -12.45 -9.99
CA ILE A 47 -5.78 -12.71 -9.05
C ILE A 47 -5.61 -11.52 -8.12
N CYS A 48 -5.77 -11.76 -6.80
CA CYS A 48 -5.47 -10.81 -5.75
C CYS A 48 -3.96 -10.67 -5.61
N ALA A 49 -3.45 -9.47 -5.82
CA ALA A 49 -2.04 -9.12 -5.73
C ALA A 49 -1.64 -8.86 -4.27
N THR A 50 -1.39 -9.91 -3.52
CA THR A 50 -1.08 -9.85 -2.08
C THR A 50 0.37 -9.43 -1.79
N GLY A 51 1.28 -9.60 -2.74
CA GLY A 51 2.70 -9.30 -2.51
C GLY A 51 3.26 -10.06 -1.31
N ALA A 52 3.77 -9.32 -0.32
CA ALA A 52 4.27 -9.86 0.94
C ALA A 52 3.20 -9.95 2.04
N HIS A 53 1.93 -9.79 1.72
CA HIS A 53 0.82 -9.92 2.66
C HIS A 53 0.27 -11.34 2.70
N THR A 54 -0.45 -11.67 3.80
CA THR A 54 -1.18 -12.93 3.91
C THR A 54 -2.26 -13.04 2.83
N ALA A 55 -2.68 -14.29 2.57
CA ALA A 55 -3.83 -14.55 1.71
C ALA A 55 -5.15 -14.15 2.40
N TRP A 56 -6.13 -13.76 1.61
CA TRP A 56 -7.45 -13.32 2.04
C TRP A 56 -8.50 -14.42 1.83
N ASP A 57 -9.44 -14.51 2.73
CA ASP A 57 -10.55 -15.45 2.62
C ASP A 57 -11.65 -14.96 1.66
N ARG A 58 -12.65 -15.82 1.43
CA ARG A 58 -13.77 -15.52 0.52
C ARG A 58 -14.57 -14.29 0.95
N ALA A 59 -14.78 -14.09 2.25
CA ALA A 59 -15.59 -12.97 2.74
C ALA A 59 -14.91 -11.62 2.43
N TRP A 60 -13.60 -11.59 2.55
CA TRP A 60 -12.79 -10.43 2.20
C TRP A 60 -12.73 -10.19 0.69
N LEU A 61 -12.57 -11.26 -0.10
CA LEU A 61 -12.60 -11.15 -1.56
C LEU A 61 -13.98 -10.66 -2.05
N GLU A 62 -15.08 -11.05 -1.36
CA GLU A 62 -16.42 -10.56 -1.64
C GLU A 62 -16.57 -9.06 -1.37
N LYS A 63 -15.99 -8.54 -0.28
CA LYS A 63 -15.93 -7.09 0.00
C LYS A 63 -15.22 -6.31 -1.13
N LYS A 64 -14.22 -6.93 -1.77
CA LYS A 64 -13.38 -6.28 -2.78
C LYS A 64 -13.94 -6.33 -4.19
N LEU A 65 -14.56 -7.44 -4.56
CA LEU A 65 -15.02 -7.72 -5.93
C LEU A 65 -16.55 -7.75 -6.08
N GLY A 66 -17.27 -7.93 -4.97
CA GLY A 66 -18.70 -8.20 -4.98
C GLY A 66 -19.02 -9.69 -5.15
N ARG A 67 -20.22 -10.07 -4.69
CA ARG A 67 -20.71 -11.47 -4.72
C ARG A 67 -20.83 -12.03 -6.13
N GLU A 68 -21.25 -11.22 -7.09
CA GLU A 68 -21.48 -11.65 -8.47
C GLU A 68 -20.18 -12.12 -9.14
N VAL A 69 -19.08 -11.37 -8.97
CA VAL A 69 -17.78 -11.76 -9.53
C VAL A 69 -17.31 -13.09 -8.95
N LEU A 70 -17.44 -13.28 -7.62
CA LEU A 70 -17.06 -14.53 -6.97
C LEU A 70 -17.95 -15.73 -7.35
N ALA A 71 -19.15 -15.49 -7.84
CA ALA A 71 -20.06 -16.54 -8.31
C ALA A 71 -19.79 -16.93 -9.78
N ARG A 72 -19.28 -16.00 -10.58
CA ARG A 72 -19.10 -16.19 -12.03
C ARG A 72 -17.69 -16.57 -12.44
N PHE A 73 -16.67 -16.12 -11.71
CA PHE A 73 -15.28 -16.22 -12.14
C PHE A 73 -14.40 -16.94 -11.11
N PRO A 74 -13.33 -17.63 -11.55
CA PRO A 74 -12.26 -18.08 -10.66
C PRO A 74 -11.54 -16.87 -10.05
N VAL A 75 -11.42 -16.84 -8.71
CA VAL A 75 -10.70 -15.79 -7.95
C VAL A 75 -9.68 -16.46 -7.07
N TYR A 76 -8.41 -16.08 -7.22
CA TYR A 76 -7.30 -16.65 -6.49
C TYR A 76 -6.48 -15.58 -5.77
N ASN A 77 -5.86 -15.95 -4.64
CA ASN A 77 -4.77 -15.18 -4.07
C ASN A 77 -3.46 -15.51 -4.79
N HIS A 78 -2.62 -14.51 -4.96
CA HIS A 78 -1.23 -14.75 -5.28
C HIS A 78 -0.54 -15.50 -4.13
N ASN A 79 0.38 -16.42 -4.47
CA ASN A 79 1.23 -17.10 -3.49
C ASN A 79 2.70 -16.76 -3.78
N PRO A 80 3.35 -15.90 -2.95
CA PRO A 80 4.73 -15.48 -3.21
C PRO A 80 5.78 -16.58 -2.96
N PHE A 81 5.39 -17.69 -2.34
CA PHE A 81 6.30 -18.78 -1.99
C PHE A 81 6.30 -19.93 -3.00
N ASN A 82 5.35 -19.94 -3.94
CA ASN A 82 5.22 -21.06 -4.88
C ASN A 82 4.60 -20.64 -6.22
N LYS A 83 4.83 -21.45 -7.25
CA LYS A 83 4.28 -21.30 -8.60
C LYS A 83 4.56 -19.94 -9.27
N CYS A 84 5.76 -19.40 -9.04
CA CYS A 84 6.25 -18.22 -9.74
C CYS A 84 7.21 -18.64 -10.87
N THR A 85 7.11 -17.97 -12.01
CA THR A 85 7.93 -18.18 -13.20
C THR A 85 8.94 -17.05 -13.33
N ARG A 86 10.19 -17.39 -13.64
CA ARG A 86 11.23 -16.39 -13.93
C ARG A 86 10.92 -15.70 -15.26
N VAL A 87 10.84 -14.37 -15.25
CA VAL A 87 10.53 -13.55 -16.43
C VAL A 87 11.71 -12.70 -16.90
N GLY A 88 12.68 -12.45 -16.03
CA GLY A 88 13.88 -11.68 -16.40
C GLY A 88 14.61 -11.12 -15.20
N THR A 89 15.44 -10.11 -15.44
CA THR A 89 16.15 -9.32 -14.44
C THR A 89 16.12 -7.87 -14.88
N THR A 90 15.78 -6.95 -13.97
CA THR A 90 15.76 -5.52 -14.27
C THR A 90 17.18 -4.95 -14.39
N SER A 91 17.32 -3.75 -14.94
CA SER A 91 18.62 -3.05 -15.02
C SER A 91 19.19 -2.72 -13.62
N TYR A 92 18.33 -2.72 -12.60
CA TYR A 92 18.70 -2.58 -11.17
C TYR A 92 19.19 -3.90 -10.56
N GLY A 93 19.27 -4.98 -11.34
CA GLY A 93 19.71 -6.30 -10.91
C GLY A 93 18.66 -7.10 -10.13
N THR A 94 17.38 -6.67 -10.11
CA THR A 94 16.31 -7.41 -9.44
C THR A 94 15.86 -8.58 -10.29
N PRO A 95 16.03 -9.85 -9.83
CA PRO A 95 15.50 -11.02 -10.53
C PRO A 95 13.97 -11.02 -10.37
N VAL A 96 13.24 -11.11 -11.48
CA VAL A 96 11.76 -11.05 -11.47
C VAL A 96 11.21 -12.46 -11.70
N TYR A 97 10.56 -12.97 -10.65
CA TYR A 97 9.74 -14.17 -10.69
C TYR A 97 8.29 -13.74 -10.45
N ALA A 98 7.43 -13.91 -11.43
CA ALA A 98 6.03 -13.50 -11.37
C ALA A 98 5.10 -14.72 -11.30
N ASN A 99 3.88 -14.50 -10.83
CA ASN A 99 2.82 -15.51 -10.72
C ASN A 99 2.64 -16.30 -12.03
N GLY A 100 2.82 -17.63 -12.01
CA GLY A 100 2.80 -18.49 -13.18
C GLY A 100 1.45 -18.53 -13.89
N GLU A 101 0.33 -18.35 -13.17
CA GLU A 101 -1.01 -18.29 -13.79
C GLU A 101 -1.19 -16.97 -14.55
N VAL A 102 -0.69 -15.86 -14.03
CA VAL A 102 -0.68 -14.57 -14.74
C VAL A 102 0.16 -14.68 -16.01
N MET A 103 1.31 -15.39 -15.96
CA MET A 103 2.20 -15.52 -17.11
C MET A 103 1.62 -16.38 -18.23
N LYS A 104 0.61 -17.22 -17.97
CA LYS A 104 -0.11 -18.00 -19.00
C LYS A 104 -1.15 -17.17 -19.75
N CYS A 105 -1.60 -16.04 -19.20
CA CYS A 105 -2.62 -15.21 -19.82
C CYS A 105 -2.01 -14.30 -20.89
N ASP A 106 -2.72 -14.13 -21.99
CA ASP A 106 -2.31 -13.30 -23.13
C ASP A 106 -2.95 -11.89 -23.12
N LEU A 107 -3.81 -11.61 -22.13
CA LEU A 107 -4.26 -10.27 -21.78
C LEU A 107 -4.23 -10.08 -20.25
N LYS A 108 -3.47 -9.09 -19.81
CA LYS A 108 -3.25 -8.77 -18.40
C LYS A 108 -3.77 -7.37 -18.10
N ILE A 109 -4.83 -7.30 -17.30
CA ILE A 109 -5.47 -6.06 -16.87
C ILE A 109 -5.23 -5.92 -15.37
N ALA A 110 -4.79 -4.75 -14.88
CA ALA A 110 -4.56 -4.54 -13.46
C ALA A 110 -5.34 -3.33 -12.94
N ILE A 111 -6.05 -3.51 -11.82
CA ILE A 111 -6.87 -2.50 -11.15
C ILE A 111 -6.27 -2.20 -9.78
N GLY A 112 -6.09 -0.91 -9.44
CA GLY A 112 -5.59 -0.47 -8.15
C GLY A 112 -5.75 1.02 -7.94
N SER A 113 -5.14 1.55 -6.88
CA SER A 113 -5.21 2.97 -6.54
C SER A 113 -3.82 3.59 -6.39
N VAL A 114 -3.73 4.86 -6.74
CA VAL A 114 -2.57 5.70 -6.46
C VAL A 114 -2.80 6.43 -5.15
N VAL A 115 -1.94 6.17 -4.17
CA VAL A 115 -1.92 6.84 -2.87
C VAL A 115 -0.47 7.14 -2.50
N PRO A 116 -0.17 8.10 -1.62
CA PRO A 116 1.18 8.35 -1.13
C PRO A 116 1.82 7.07 -0.56
N HIS A 117 3.12 6.87 -0.81
CA HIS A 117 3.83 5.67 -0.38
C HIS A 117 5.23 6.01 0.16
N PRO A 118 5.65 5.43 1.31
CA PRO A 118 6.89 5.83 1.98
C PRO A 118 8.17 5.60 1.17
N ASN A 119 8.20 4.62 0.27
CA ASN A 119 9.42 4.24 -0.43
C ASN A 119 9.39 4.63 -1.93
N SER A 120 8.31 4.31 -2.63
CA SER A 120 8.19 4.52 -4.09
C SER A 120 7.53 5.86 -4.47
N GLY A 121 7.35 6.77 -3.51
CA GLY A 121 6.69 8.06 -3.72
C GLY A 121 5.18 7.94 -3.70
N PHE A 122 4.64 7.16 -4.61
CA PHE A 122 3.23 6.80 -4.72
C PHE A 122 3.07 5.30 -4.92
N GLY A 123 1.95 4.74 -4.42
CA GLY A 123 1.44 3.41 -4.76
C GLY A 123 0.83 3.40 -6.16
N GLY A 124 0.14 2.32 -6.51
CA GLY A 124 -0.45 2.16 -7.85
C GLY A 124 0.57 1.81 -8.93
N GLY A 125 0.22 2.02 -10.19
CA GLY A 125 1.06 1.71 -11.33
C GLY A 125 1.56 0.26 -11.33
N GLY A 126 2.84 0.08 -11.61
CA GLY A 126 3.50 -1.23 -11.66
C GLY A 126 3.63 -1.94 -10.32
N LYS A 127 3.30 -1.29 -9.18
CA LYS A 127 3.35 -1.94 -7.85
C LYS A 127 2.43 -3.15 -7.73
N ILE A 128 1.38 -3.22 -8.51
CA ILE A 128 0.51 -4.39 -8.57
C ILE A 128 1.23 -5.63 -9.15
N ILE A 129 2.32 -5.41 -9.87
CA ILE A 129 3.23 -6.46 -10.35
C ILE A 129 4.35 -6.70 -9.34
N LEU A 130 5.15 -5.68 -9.02
CA LEU A 130 6.23 -5.76 -8.03
C LEU A 130 5.94 -4.77 -6.89
N PRO A 131 5.61 -5.25 -5.69
CA PRO A 131 5.65 -6.64 -5.20
C PRO A 131 4.42 -7.51 -5.51
N GLY A 132 3.29 -6.95 -5.94
CA GLY A 132 1.95 -7.51 -5.93
C GLY A 132 1.78 -8.98 -6.32
N ILE A 133 2.42 -9.41 -7.41
CA ILE A 133 2.33 -10.80 -7.91
C ILE A 133 3.72 -11.46 -8.06
N CYS A 134 4.74 -10.93 -7.40
CA CYS A 134 6.08 -11.48 -7.47
C CYS A 134 6.39 -12.47 -6.35
N ALA A 135 7.35 -13.35 -6.60
CA ALA A 135 7.88 -14.28 -5.59
C ALA A 135 8.55 -13.53 -4.43
N MET A 136 8.57 -14.14 -3.25
CA MET A 136 9.19 -13.55 -2.06
C MET A 136 10.66 -13.21 -2.28
N GLU A 137 11.40 -14.04 -3.02
CA GLU A 137 12.79 -13.77 -3.41
C GLU A 137 12.93 -12.45 -4.17
N THR A 138 12.06 -12.18 -5.14
CA THR A 138 12.02 -10.92 -5.88
C THR A 138 11.69 -9.76 -4.96
N ILE A 139 10.70 -9.95 -4.08
CA ILE A 139 10.21 -8.91 -3.14
C ILE A 139 11.32 -8.54 -2.15
N GLU A 140 11.99 -9.52 -1.56
CA GLU A 140 13.10 -9.30 -0.65
C GLU A 140 14.28 -8.59 -1.32
N HIS A 141 14.66 -9.03 -2.53
CA HIS A 141 15.72 -8.39 -3.29
C HIS A 141 15.38 -6.93 -3.59
N PHE A 142 14.16 -6.67 -4.04
CA PHE A 142 13.67 -5.32 -4.33
C PHE A 142 13.72 -4.39 -3.10
N HIS A 143 13.26 -4.86 -1.93
CA HIS A 143 13.26 -4.02 -0.73
C HIS A 143 14.67 -3.75 -0.19
N ARG A 144 15.62 -4.69 -0.38
CA ARG A 144 17.04 -4.43 -0.04
C ARG A 144 17.65 -3.31 -0.89
N LYS A 145 17.20 -3.13 -2.13
CA LYS A 145 17.70 -2.03 -2.98
C LYS A 145 17.47 -0.65 -2.39
N GLU A 146 16.44 -0.46 -1.60
CA GLU A 146 16.23 0.81 -0.90
C GLU A 146 17.39 1.16 0.01
N PHE A 147 17.84 0.20 0.81
CA PHE A 147 18.97 0.40 1.74
C PHE A 147 20.28 0.64 0.95
N GLU A 148 20.50 -0.14 -0.09
CA GLU A 148 21.69 0.04 -0.97
C GLU A 148 21.70 1.43 -1.61
N PHE A 149 20.56 1.97 -2.04
CA PHE A 149 20.48 3.32 -2.60
C PHE A 149 20.71 4.38 -1.56
N ARG A 150 20.16 4.24 -0.36
CA ARG A 150 20.40 5.19 0.75
C ARG A 150 21.86 5.21 1.18
N GLU A 151 22.50 4.05 1.26
CA GLU A 151 23.93 3.95 1.60
C GLU A 151 24.82 4.55 0.51
N LYS A 152 24.50 4.27 -0.76
CA LYS A 152 25.29 4.77 -1.90
C LYS A 152 25.14 6.27 -2.15
N TYR A 153 24.01 6.84 -1.79
CA TYR A 153 23.68 8.25 -2.04
C TYR A 153 23.08 8.92 -0.79
N PRO A 154 23.88 9.04 0.31
CA PRO A 154 23.39 9.51 1.61
C PRO A 154 22.84 10.93 1.58
N ASP A 155 23.40 11.78 0.70
CA ASP A 155 23.02 13.20 0.58
C ASP A 155 21.85 13.44 -0.39
N LYS A 156 21.27 12.37 -0.98
CA LYS A 156 20.17 12.48 -1.95
C LYS A 156 18.90 11.83 -1.43
N GLN A 157 17.82 12.58 -1.40
CA GLN A 157 16.51 12.04 -1.12
C GLN A 157 15.94 11.37 -2.39
N LEU A 158 16.43 10.17 -2.72
CA LEU A 158 15.99 9.40 -3.90
C LEU A 158 14.69 8.64 -3.68
N THR A 159 14.31 8.38 -2.42
CA THR A 159 13.10 7.66 -2.03
C THR A 159 12.34 8.45 -0.97
N GLY A 160 11.06 8.19 -0.81
CA GLY A 160 10.24 8.86 0.18
C GLY A 160 8.85 9.19 -0.34
N VAL A 161 7.94 9.56 0.56
CA VAL A 161 6.58 9.95 0.20
C VAL A 161 6.63 11.16 -0.77
N GLY A 162 5.92 11.05 -1.88
CA GLY A 162 5.88 12.11 -2.91
C GLY A 162 7.08 12.16 -3.86
N VAL A 163 8.21 11.50 -3.53
CA VAL A 163 9.40 11.45 -4.38
C VAL A 163 9.15 10.50 -5.55
N PHE A 164 8.97 11.03 -6.76
CA PHE A 164 8.49 10.25 -7.90
C PHE A 164 9.48 10.15 -9.07
N ASP A 165 9.91 11.28 -9.63
CA ASP A 165 10.50 11.33 -10.98
C ASP A 165 11.78 10.47 -11.12
N GLU A 166 12.76 10.64 -10.25
CA GLU A 166 14.03 9.90 -10.26
C GLU A 166 14.10 8.79 -9.21
N ASN A 167 12.96 8.38 -8.65
CA ASN A 167 12.92 7.34 -7.64
C ASN A 167 13.33 5.98 -8.21
N PRO A 168 14.49 5.42 -7.82
CA PRO A 168 15.02 4.19 -8.41
C PRO A 168 14.17 2.96 -8.11
N LEU A 169 13.43 2.96 -7.00
CA LEU A 169 12.51 1.87 -6.67
C LEU A 169 11.32 1.87 -7.64
N ARG A 170 10.77 3.06 -7.93
CA ARG A 170 9.68 3.20 -8.91
C ARG A 170 10.13 2.79 -10.30
N LEU A 171 11.33 3.19 -10.72
CA LEU A 171 11.88 2.81 -12.02
C LEU A 171 12.09 1.30 -12.12
N ASN A 172 12.62 0.67 -11.07
CA ASN A 172 12.77 -0.78 -10.98
C ASN A 172 11.41 -1.51 -11.06
N ILE A 173 10.37 -0.99 -10.40
CA ILE A 173 8.99 -1.50 -10.50
C ILE A 173 8.47 -1.40 -11.95
N ALA A 174 8.71 -0.29 -12.63
CA ALA A 174 8.26 -0.11 -14.01
C ALA A 174 8.91 -1.12 -14.97
N GLU A 175 10.22 -1.39 -14.81
CA GLU A 175 10.90 -2.42 -15.59
C GLU A 175 10.38 -3.83 -15.29
N ALA A 176 10.13 -4.16 -14.01
CA ALA A 176 9.56 -5.45 -13.65
C ALA A 176 8.15 -5.64 -14.26
N ALA A 177 7.33 -4.60 -14.26
CA ALA A 177 6.01 -4.65 -14.89
C ALA A 177 6.08 -4.79 -16.42
N ALA A 178 7.06 -4.16 -17.05
CA ALA A 178 7.33 -4.34 -18.48
C ALA A 178 7.78 -5.77 -18.81
N LEU A 179 8.63 -6.39 -18.00
CA LEU A 179 9.05 -7.79 -18.15
C LEU A 179 7.87 -8.78 -18.06
N VAL A 180 6.88 -8.49 -17.18
CA VAL A 180 5.66 -9.31 -17.06
C VAL A 180 4.71 -9.09 -18.24
N GLY A 181 4.79 -7.95 -18.90
CA GLY A 181 3.92 -7.61 -20.03
C GLY A 181 2.50 -7.23 -19.56
N LEU A 182 2.39 -6.27 -18.65
CA LEU A 182 1.10 -5.71 -18.25
C LEU A 182 0.52 -4.86 -19.39
N ASP A 183 -0.64 -5.24 -19.92
CA ASP A 183 -1.27 -4.60 -21.08
C ASP A 183 -2.03 -3.33 -20.70
N ILE A 184 -2.87 -3.43 -19.65
CA ILE A 184 -3.74 -2.32 -19.21
C ILE A 184 -3.59 -2.12 -17.72
N LYS A 185 -3.36 -0.88 -17.34
CA LYS A 185 -3.44 -0.44 -15.94
C LYS A 185 -4.62 0.49 -15.76
N ILE A 186 -5.41 0.23 -14.72
CA ILE A 186 -6.48 1.08 -14.23
C ILE A 186 -6.09 1.51 -12.83
N ASP A 187 -5.81 2.79 -12.64
CA ASP A 187 -5.51 3.41 -11.35
C ASP A 187 -6.61 4.38 -10.97
N CYS A 188 -7.03 4.38 -9.71
CA CYS A 188 -7.95 5.38 -9.20
C CYS A 188 -7.30 6.23 -8.09
N LEU A 189 -7.82 7.43 -7.90
CA LEU A 189 -7.57 8.26 -6.73
C LEU A 189 -8.75 8.14 -5.77
N LEU A 190 -8.46 8.26 -4.51
CA LEU A 190 -9.42 8.06 -3.42
C LEU A 190 -9.50 9.30 -2.55
N ASN A 191 -10.70 9.61 -2.03
CA ASN A 191 -10.85 10.57 -0.94
C ASN A 191 -10.62 9.88 0.42
N MET A 192 -10.73 10.64 1.51
CA MET A 192 -10.57 10.12 2.87
C MET A 192 -11.62 9.07 3.26
N TRP A 193 -12.75 9.01 2.58
CA TRP A 193 -13.83 8.04 2.80
C TRP A 193 -13.65 6.75 1.97
N GLY A 194 -12.56 6.66 1.17
CA GLY A 194 -12.32 5.57 0.26
C GLY A 194 -13.16 5.61 -1.02
N ASP A 195 -13.84 6.73 -1.32
CA ASP A 195 -14.57 6.87 -2.58
C ASP A 195 -13.59 7.13 -3.72
N THR A 196 -13.88 6.55 -4.88
CA THR A 196 -13.16 6.81 -6.11
C THR A 196 -13.51 8.19 -6.65
N VAL A 197 -12.53 9.09 -6.73
CA VAL A 197 -12.73 10.48 -7.20
C VAL A 197 -12.16 10.73 -8.59
N ALA A 198 -11.28 9.88 -9.08
CA ALA A 198 -10.76 9.92 -10.45
C ALA A 198 -10.28 8.53 -10.88
N ILE A 199 -10.35 8.24 -12.18
CA ILE A 199 -9.89 6.98 -12.79
C ILE A 199 -8.98 7.31 -13.97
N PHE A 200 -7.86 6.63 -14.06
CA PHE A 200 -6.88 6.70 -15.13
C PHE A 200 -6.66 5.29 -15.69
N ALA A 201 -6.94 5.10 -16.98
CA ALA A 201 -6.85 3.79 -17.63
C ALA A 201 -6.05 3.87 -18.92
N GLY A 202 -5.21 2.87 -19.17
CA GLY A 202 -4.43 2.78 -20.39
C GLY A 202 -3.14 1.96 -20.24
N ALA A 203 -2.19 2.20 -21.12
CA ALA A 203 -0.84 1.65 -20.98
C ALA A 203 -0.20 2.12 -19.67
N LEU A 204 0.55 1.24 -19.01
CA LEU A 204 1.04 1.44 -17.64
C LEU A 204 1.67 2.82 -17.40
N LYS A 205 2.66 3.18 -18.22
CA LYS A 205 3.44 4.42 -17.97
C LYS A 205 2.59 5.67 -18.07
N PRO A 206 1.91 5.97 -19.22
CA PRO A 206 1.15 7.21 -19.35
C PRO A 206 -0.03 7.30 -18.38
N ALA A 207 -0.75 6.19 -18.13
CA ALA A 207 -1.86 6.19 -17.19
C ALA A 207 -1.40 6.48 -15.75
N TYR A 208 -0.30 5.86 -15.33
CA TYR A 208 0.24 6.06 -13.99
C TYR A 208 0.84 7.47 -13.79
N GLU A 209 1.57 8.00 -14.76
CA GLU A 209 2.12 9.36 -14.70
C GLU A 209 1.01 10.41 -14.64
N ALA A 210 -0.06 10.23 -15.42
CA ALA A 210 -1.23 11.10 -15.35
C ALA A 210 -1.92 11.04 -13.97
N ALA A 211 -2.09 9.83 -13.43
CA ALA A 211 -2.66 9.64 -12.09
C ALA A 211 -1.81 10.30 -11.00
N VAL A 212 -0.48 10.13 -11.04
CA VAL A 212 0.43 10.75 -10.06
C VAL A 212 0.46 12.26 -10.17
N SER A 213 0.37 12.83 -11.37
CA SER A 213 0.29 14.28 -11.57
C SER A 213 -0.87 14.88 -10.78
N VAL A 214 -2.05 14.25 -10.84
CA VAL A 214 -3.22 14.69 -10.06
C VAL A 214 -3.07 14.34 -8.56
N ALA A 215 -2.53 13.17 -8.24
CA ALA A 215 -2.34 12.71 -6.86
C ALA A 215 -1.42 13.63 -6.04
N LYS A 216 -0.40 14.21 -6.65
CA LYS A 216 0.51 15.17 -6.01
C LYS A 216 -0.25 16.36 -5.38
N ALA A 217 -1.23 16.90 -6.08
CA ALA A 217 -2.05 18.00 -5.55
C ALA A 217 -3.19 17.49 -4.64
N HIS A 218 -3.79 16.36 -5.01
CA HIS A 218 -4.96 15.80 -4.29
C HIS A 218 -4.66 15.39 -2.85
N TYR A 219 -3.51 14.76 -2.61
CA TYR A 219 -3.14 14.25 -1.28
C TYR A 219 -2.24 15.21 -0.48
N LEU A 220 -1.76 16.29 -1.11
CA LEU A 220 -0.93 17.28 -0.42
C LEU A 220 -1.71 17.94 0.71
N THR A 221 -1.16 17.88 1.90
CA THR A 221 -1.75 18.44 3.11
C THR A 221 -0.80 19.50 3.67
N PRO A 222 -1.30 20.69 4.05
CA PRO A 222 -0.47 21.69 4.72
C PRO A 222 0.20 21.08 5.96
N LYS A 223 1.50 21.32 6.12
CA LYS A 223 2.24 20.82 7.25
C LYS A 223 1.91 21.65 8.50
N PRO A 224 1.49 21.00 9.62
CA PRO A 224 1.46 21.66 10.92
C PRO A 224 2.86 22.14 11.31
N GLU A 225 2.96 23.30 11.96
CA GLU A 225 4.29 23.89 12.24
C GLU A 225 4.74 23.79 13.71
N THR A 226 3.80 23.94 14.63
CA THR A 226 4.14 24.14 16.04
C THR A 226 3.10 23.57 17.01
N GLU A 227 2.33 22.60 16.58
CA GLU A 227 1.30 21.98 17.40
C GLU A 227 1.94 21.06 18.44
N ASP A 228 1.40 21.08 19.66
CA ASP A 228 1.90 20.31 20.79
C ASP A 228 1.50 18.84 20.70
N ILE A 229 0.38 18.58 20.02
CA ILE A 229 -0.19 17.24 19.88
C ILE A 229 -0.56 17.01 18.40
N VAL A 230 -0.16 15.86 17.86
CA VAL A 230 -0.59 15.39 16.54
C VAL A 230 -1.50 14.18 16.71
N ILE A 231 -2.76 14.28 16.29
CA ILE A 231 -3.69 13.15 16.22
C ILE A 231 -3.80 12.68 14.79
N ALA A 232 -3.31 11.48 14.51
CA ALA A 232 -3.32 10.86 13.20
C ALA A 232 -4.29 9.67 13.19
N ASN A 233 -5.12 9.55 12.16
CA ASN A 233 -6.08 8.46 12.02
C ASN A 233 -5.75 7.62 10.78
N THR A 234 -5.73 6.29 10.95
CA THR A 234 -5.49 5.32 9.87
C THR A 234 -6.78 4.94 9.13
N TYR A 235 -7.87 5.65 9.36
CA TYR A 235 -9.24 5.31 8.94
C TYR A 235 -9.33 4.76 7.51
N THR A 236 -8.74 5.45 6.53
CA THR A 236 -8.87 5.09 5.11
C THR A 236 -8.21 3.75 4.78
N LYS A 237 -7.12 3.39 5.48
CA LYS A 237 -6.37 2.15 5.25
C LYS A 237 -6.13 1.40 6.57
N ALA A 238 -7.18 1.25 7.35
CA ALA A 238 -7.11 0.72 8.72
C ALA A 238 -6.39 -0.64 8.85
N ASN A 239 -6.51 -1.51 7.84
CA ASN A 239 -5.86 -2.82 7.83
C ASN A 239 -4.39 -2.80 7.38
N GLU A 240 -3.87 -1.69 6.91
CA GLU A 240 -2.44 -1.54 6.59
C GLU A 240 -1.62 -1.47 7.90
N SER A 241 -0.32 -1.66 7.80
CA SER A 241 0.57 -1.52 8.95
C SER A 241 0.50 -0.10 9.56
N ILE A 242 0.35 -0.01 10.88
CA ILE A 242 0.36 1.27 11.62
C ILE A 242 1.59 2.14 11.33
N MET A 243 2.68 1.54 10.83
CA MET A 243 3.90 2.28 10.44
C MET A 243 3.62 3.39 9.43
N ILE A 244 2.64 3.23 8.55
CA ILE A 244 2.35 4.23 7.51
C ILE A 244 1.80 5.50 8.15
N GLY A 245 0.77 5.37 9.01
CA GLY A 245 0.19 6.49 9.74
C GLY A 245 1.19 7.15 10.70
N LEU A 246 1.99 6.35 11.42
CA LEU A 246 3.06 6.85 12.29
C LEU A 246 4.10 7.64 11.52
N ASN A 247 4.55 7.17 10.35
CA ASN A 247 5.52 7.89 9.53
C ASN A 247 5.00 9.27 9.09
N THR A 248 3.71 9.40 8.80
CA THR A 248 3.10 10.69 8.47
C THR A 248 3.04 11.57 9.71
N ALA A 249 2.57 11.05 10.86
CA ALA A 249 2.51 11.80 12.11
C ALA A 249 3.87 12.30 12.60
N PHE A 250 4.89 11.44 12.54
CA PHE A 250 6.26 11.81 12.98
C PHE A 250 6.88 12.91 12.13
N LYS A 251 6.57 12.97 10.83
CA LYS A 251 7.07 14.03 9.93
C LYS A 251 6.52 15.41 10.26
N VAL A 252 5.35 15.47 10.87
CA VAL A 252 4.68 16.72 11.22
C VAL A 252 4.72 17.01 12.72
N ALA A 253 5.33 16.14 13.52
CA ALA A 253 5.54 16.37 14.94
C ALA A 253 6.41 17.60 15.17
N ASN A 254 6.10 18.35 16.21
CA ASN A 254 6.81 19.58 16.58
C ASN A 254 8.31 19.30 16.81
N PRO A 255 9.22 20.01 16.13
CA PRO A 255 10.65 19.83 16.32
C PRO A 255 11.15 20.09 17.75
N LYS A 256 10.38 20.84 18.55
CA LYS A 256 10.73 21.24 19.94
C LYS A 256 10.21 20.26 20.99
N GLY A 257 9.48 19.24 20.61
CA GLY A 257 8.83 18.30 21.51
C GLY A 257 7.32 18.29 21.30
N GLY A 258 6.66 17.20 21.68
CA GLY A 258 5.21 17.04 21.60
C GLY A 258 4.81 15.59 21.51
N ASP A 259 3.49 15.37 21.52
CA ASP A 259 2.90 14.04 21.57
C ASP A 259 2.25 13.64 20.26
N VAL A 260 2.30 12.36 19.97
CA VAL A 260 1.63 11.76 18.82
C VAL A 260 0.58 10.76 19.29
N VAL A 261 -0.65 10.92 18.84
CA VAL A 261 -1.72 9.93 19.00
C VAL A 261 -2.03 9.31 17.65
N LEU A 262 -1.92 8.00 17.53
CA LEU A 262 -2.38 7.26 16.35
C LEU A 262 -3.67 6.54 16.68
N ILE A 263 -4.76 6.88 15.98
CA ILE A 263 -6.01 6.13 16.00
C ILE A 263 -5.89 5.01 14.97
N ALA A 264 -5.82 3.76 15.45
CA ALA A 264 -5.57 2.57 14.65
C ALA A 264 -6.69 1.53 14.81
N ASN A 265 -7.94 1.97 14.63
CA ASN A 265 -9.11 1.10 14.73
C ASN A 265 -9.22 0.20 13.50
N ALA A 266 -8.71 -1.02 13.63
CA ALA A 266 -8.76 -2.06 12.61
C ALA A 266 -9.54 -3.28 13.14
N PRO A 267 -10.87 -3.34 12.97
CA PRO A 267 -11.69 -4.43 13.49
C PRO A 267 -11.28 -5.81 12.95
N ASP A 268 -10.70 -5.84 11.76
CA ASP A 268 -10.22 -7.06 11.11
C ASP A 268 -8.72 -7.33 11.35
N GLY A 269 -8.10 -6.55 12.25
CA GLY A 269 -6.68 -6.62 12.56
C GLY A 269 -5.76 -5.94 11.53
N GLN A 270 -4.50 -5.80 11.91
CA GLN A 270 -3.44 -5.33 11.03
C GLN A 270 -3.01 -6.45 10.08
N VAL A 271 -2.68 -6.11 8.85
CA VAL A 271 -2.19 -7.09 7.88
C VAL A 271 -0.95 -7.82 8.39
N THR A 272 -0.92 -9.14 8.25
CA THR A 272 0.33 -9.90 8.43
C THR A 272 1.23 -9.65 7.23
N HIS A 273 2.38 -9.03 7.48
CA HIS A 273 3.35 -8.69 6.45
C HIS A 273 4.62 -9.53 6.62
N TYR A 274 4.97 -10.34 5.62
CA TYR A 274 6.08 -11.30 5.71
C TYR A 274 7.49 -10.67 5.79
N LEU A 275 7.61 -9.37 5.59
CA LEU A 275 8.88 -8.63 5.75
C LEU A 275 8.93 -7.75 6.99
N LEU A 276 7.83 -7.61 7.74
CA LEU A 276 7.71 -6.65 8.84
C LEU A 276 7.41 -7.34 10.18
N GLY A 277 7.71 -6.64 11.27
CA GLY A 277 7.39 -7.07 12.62
C GLY A 277 7.99 -8.42 12.97
N THR A 278 7.28 -9.18 13.80
CA THR A 278 7.74 -10.51 14.26
C THR A 278 7.78 -11.51 13.11
N CYS A 279 6.83 -11.45 12.20
CA CYS A 279 6.75 -12.33 11.04
C CYS A 279 7.94 -12.13 10.08
N GLY A 280 8.41 -10.89 9.93
CA GLY A 280 9.56 -10.55 9.07
C GLY A 280 10.90 -11.07 9.57
N LYS A 281 11.03 -11.42 10.84
CA LYS A 281 12.28 -11.94 11.41
C LYS A 281 12.69 -13.30 10.87
N THR A 282 11.77 -14.08 10.33
CA THR A 282 12.02 -15.41 9.79
C THR A 282 12.44 -15.39 8.33
N THR A 283 12.35 -14.24 7.66
CA THR A 283 12.81 -14.09 6.29
C THR A 283 14.34 -13.90 6.25
N ARG A 284 14.97 -14.32 5.16
CA ARG A 284 16.43 -14.17 4.95
C ARG A 284 16.87 -12.70 4.85
N SER A 285 15.93 -11.79 4.72
CA SER A 285 16.18 -10.38 4.44
C SER A 285 16.61 -9.55 5.64
N ASN A 286 16.32 -9.99 6.88
CA ASN A 286 16.47 -9.19 8.10
C ASN A 286 15.84 -7.77 8.01
N ILE A 287 14.85 -7.58 7.14
CA ILE A 287 14.14 -6.30 6.94
C ILE A 287 13.03 -6.11 8.00
N ALA A 288 13.10 -6.79 9.13
CA ALA A 288 12.12 -6.63 10.21
C ALA A 288 12.11 -5.18 10.73
N LEU A 289 11.49 -4.29 9.96
CA LEU A 289 11.39 -2.87 10.28
C LEU A 289 10.26 -2.67 11.28
N ALA A 290 10.57 -1.91 12.32
CA ALA A 290 9.60 -1.28 13.19
C ALA A 290 9.78 0.24 13.10
N ALA A 291 8.69 1.01 13.20
CA ALA A 291 8.77 2.45 13.27
C ALA A 291 9.59 2.85 14.50
N LYS A 292 10.57 3.73 14.33
CA LYS A 292 11.35 4.31 15.43
C LYS A 292 10.70 5.58 15.89
N VAL A 293 10.62 5.77 17.20
CA VAL A 293 10.11 7.01 17.80
C VAL A 293 11.18 8.10 17.64
N PRO A 294 10.87 9.22 16.97
CA PRO A 294 11.81 10.34 16.84
C PRO A 294 12.18 10.92 18.23
N GLN A 295 13.40 11.46 18.34
CA GLN A 295 13.88 12.03 19.61
C GLN A 295 13.02 13.19 20.11
N ASN A 296 12.50 14.00 19.18
CA ASN A 296 11.61 15.14 19.45
C ASN A 296 10.17 14.75 19.77
N VAL A 297 9.80 13.47 19.78
CA VAL A 297 8.48 13.00 20.21
C VAL A 297 8.59 12.57 21.66
N ASP A 298 7.75 13.15 22.52
CA ASP A 298 7.76 12.87 23.96
C ASP A 298 6.98 11.60 24.27
N HIS A 299 5.77 11.47 23.76
CA HIS A 299 4.96 10.25 23.89
C HIS A 299 4.29 9.88 22.56
N VAL A 300 4.08 8.58 22.37
CA VAL A 300 3.31 8.01 21.29
C VAL A 300 2.18 7.17 21.88
N ILE A 301 0.94 7.60 21.70
CA ILE A 301 -0.23 6.86 22.12
C ILE A 301 -0.80 6.15 20.89
N ILE A 302 -0.85 4.82 20.91
CA ILE A 302 -1.55 4.03 19.89
C ILE A 302 -2.88 3.61 20.50
N TYR A 303 -3.95 4.21 19.99
CA TYR A 303 -5.32 3.92 20.40
C TYR A 303 -5.99 2.98 19.42
N SER A 304 -6.56 1.90 19.93
CA SER A 304 -7.42 1.00 19.17
C SER A 304 -8.41 0.29 20.08
N GLU A 305 -9.70 0.35 19.75
CA GLU A 305 -10.75 -0.48 20.36
C GLU A 305 -10.59 -1.97 20.05
N TYR A 306 -9.71 -2.29 19.09
CA TYR A 306 -9.41 -3.65 18.64
C TYR A 306 -7.94 -3.97 18.90
N PRO A 307 -7.56 -4.38 20.14
CA PRO A 307 -6.17 -4.68 20.48
C PRO A 307 -5.59 -5.78 19.59
N ASP A 308 -4.48 -5.47 18.94
CA ASP A 308 -3.76 -6.40 18.07
C ASP A 308 -2.29 -6.53 18.51
N LEU A 309 -1.94 -7.67 19.11
CA LEU A 309 -0.59 -7.93 19.57
C LEU A 309 0.41 -8.07 18.42
N ALA A 310 -0.03 -8.53 17.25
CA ALA A 310 0.83 -8.61 16.07
C ALA A 310 1.17 -7.21 15.55
N GLY A 311 0.19 -6.31 15.54
CA GLY A 311 0.36 -4.91 15.14
C GLY A 311 1.33 -4.14 16.06
N ARG A 312 1.44 -4.50 17.33
CA ARG A 312 2.42 -3.90 18.26
C ARG A 312 3.87 -4.08 17.82
N ALA A 313 4.16 -5.09 17.01
CA ALA A 313 5.51 -5.32 16.49
C ALA A 313 5.91 -4.33 15.37
N TYR A 314 5.01 -3.49 14.89
CA TYR A 314 5.28 -2.48 13.87
C TYR A 314 5.83 -1.15 14.42
N ILE A 315 5.96 -1.03 15.74
CA ILE A 315 6.67 0.06 16.41
C ILE A 315 7.71 -0.50 17.38
N GLU A 316 8.80 0.23 17.59
CA GLU A 316 9.83 -0.18 18.55
C GLU A 316 9.27 -0.20 19.98
N LYS A 317 9.88 -1.07 20.83
CA LYS A 317 9.60 -1.07 22.25
C LYS A 317 10.31 0.13 22.88
N SER A 318 9.55 1.02 23.47
CA SER A 318 10.05 2.23 24.15
C SER A 318 9.10 2.62 25.26
N ASP A 319 9.62 3.20 26.34
CA ASP A 319 8.81 3.75 27.45
C ASP A 319 7.94 4.94 27.00
N LYS A 320 8.27 5.53 25.85
CA LYS A 320 7.47 6.58 25.22
C LYS A 320 6.21 6.04 24.54
N VAL A 321 6.08 4.73 24.30
CA VAL A 321 4.98 4.13 23.52
C VAL A 321 3.94 3.53 24.45
N LEU A 322 2.74 4.10 24.39
CA LEU A 322 1.58 3.70 25.18
C LEU A 322 0.52 3.09 24.25
N PHE A 323 -0.04 1.94 24.64
CA PHE A 323 -1.16 1.30 23.93
C PHE A 323 -2.41 1.45 24.79
N MET A 324 -3.47 2.02 24.22
CA MET A 324 -4.74 2.28 24.90
C MET A 324 -5.91 1.77 24.06
N ASP A 325 -6.91 1.23 24.72
CA ASP A 325 -8.15 0.71 24.11
C ASP A 325 -9.40 1.54 24.45
N ASN A 326 -9.23 2.59 25.23
CA ASN A 326 -10.29 3.50 25.65
C ASN A 326 -9.90 4.96 25.37
N TRP A 327 -10.73 5.67 24.63
CA TRP A 327 -10.48 7.08 24.30
C TRP A 327 -10.46 8.01 25.52
N GLY A 328 -11.21 7.67 26.57
CA GLY A 328 -11.18 8.41 27.83
C GLY A 328 -9.81 8.37 28.52
N ASP A 329 -9.08 7.24 28.39
CA ASP A 329 -7.72 7.10 28.90
C ASP A 329 -6.72 7.93 28.07
N VAL A 330 -6.87 7.93 26.74
CA VAL A 330 -6.09 8.80 25.84
C VAL A 330 -6.23 10.26 26.24
N ARG A 331 -7.48 10.71 26.45
CA ARG A 331 -7.75 12.08 26.85
C ARG A 331 -7.13 12.41 28.21
N ARG A 332 -7.28 11.55 29.22
CA ARG A 332 -6.68 11.75 30.54
C ARG A 332 -5.15 11.83 30.48
N ALA A 333 -4.51 11.00 29.67
CA ALA A 333 -3.07 11.04 29.48
C ALA A 333 -2.63 12.38 28.87
N LEU A 334 -3.32 12.82 27.82
CA LEU A 334 -3.01 14.13 27.19
C LEU A 334 -3.25 15.31 28.15
N GLU A 335 -4.32 15.27 28.96
CA GLU A 335 -4.56 16.30 29.99
C GLU A 335 -3.46 16.33 31.05
N GLN A 336 -2.85 15.18 31.38
CA GLN A 336 -1.71 15.10 32.29
C GLN A 336 -0.41 15.62 31.64
N PHE A 337 -0.16 15.30 30.38
CA PHE A 337 1.02 15.75 29.65
C PHE A 337 0.95 17.24 29.32
N HIS A 338 -0.26 17.78 29.11
CA HIS A 338 -0.52 19.18 28.75
C HIS A 338 -1.47 19.86 29.74
N PRO A 339 -1.09 20.05 31.02
CA PRO A 339 -2.00 20.59 32.05
C PRO A 339 -2.45 22.02 31.79
N SER A 340 -1.69 22.77 30.98
CA SER A 340 -2.05 24.14 30.58
C SER A 340 -2.81 24.17 29.23
N GLY A 341 -3.19 23.02 28.70
CA GLY A 341 -3.72 22.86 27.35
C GLY A 341 -2.62 22.84 26.29
N GLY A 342 -2.98 22.55 25.04
CA GLY A 342 -2.05 22.48 23.92
C GLY A 342 -2.78 22.64 22.60
N ARG A 343 -2.03 23.02 21.55
CA ARG A 343 -2.54 23.08 20.18
C ARG A 343 -2.49 21.70 19.57
N VAL A 344 -3.54 21.33 18.85
CA VAL A 344 -3.73 20.01 18.28
C VAL A 344 -3.83 20.09 16.76
N ALA A 345 -2.97 19.34 16.06
CA ALA A 345 -3.15 19.04 14.64
C ALA A 345 -3.88 17.72 14.50
N VAL A 346 -4.82 17.65 13.56
CA VAL A 346 -5.53 16.41 13.22
C VAL A 346 -5.28 16.03 11.79
N LEU A 347 -4.78 14.81 11.58
CA LEU A 347 -4.63 14.16 10.28
C LEU A 347 -5.71 13.08 10.12
N PRO A 348 -6.85 13.39 9.50
CA PRO A 348 -8.01 12.48 9.50
C PRO A 348 -7.81 11.20 8.68
N ALA A 349 -6.85 11.20 7.77
CA ALA A 349 -6.53 10.07 6.88
C ALA A 349 -5.01 9.98 6.65
N ALA A 350 -4.24 9.86 7.75
CA ALA A 350 -2.77 9.97 7.76
C ALA A 350 -2.05 9.03 6.77
N GLU A 351 -2.67 7.93 6.38
CA GLU A 351 -2.08 6.95 5.47
C GLU A 351 -2.20 7.31 3.98
N ILE A 352 -3.04 8.30 3.65
CA ILE A 352 -3.15 8.84 2.29
C ILE A 352 -2.81 10.32 2.21
N GLN A 353 -2.46 10.96 3.32
CA GLN A 353 -1.97 12.33 3.36
C GLN A 353 -0.44 12.36 3.27
N TYR A 354 0.10 13.35 2.61
CA TYR A 354 1.50 13.71 2.76
C TYR A 354 1.65 15.21 2.91
N CYS A 355 2.53 15.60 3.83
CA CYS A 355 2.76 16.99 4.16
C CYS A 355 4.05 17.46 3.46
N GLY A 356 3.93 18.55 2.71
CA GLY A 356 5.01 19.21 1.99
C GLY A 356 5.10 20.67 2.36
#